data_2af35bc9c6de9240b1a2d75e204c356a
#
_entry.id   2af35bc9c6de9240b1a2d75e204c356a
#
_cell.length_a   1.000
_cell.length_b   1.000
_cell.length_c   1.000
_cell.angle_alpha   90.00
_cell.angle_beta   90.00
_cell.angle_gamma   90.00
#
_symmetry.space_group_name_H-M   'P 1'
#
loop_
_entity.id
_entity.type
_entity.pdbx_description
1 polymer ?
#
loop_
_entity_poly.entity_id
_entity_poly.type
_entity_poly.pdbx_seq_one_letter_code
_entity_poly.pdbx_strand_id
1 'polypeptide(L)'
;ELPTNLVGNVLSFNDSLNSINEYMAFNSSAYLTPTLHSSVANQDLHGISNNIEFVIVSHPDFFSAANRLADFHLEKDNMNSIVVTPQQIYNEFSSGMQDVSAIRDFLKHQYDKENSALKYLLLFGDGSYDPKNRVDNNTNFIVTYQSANSTHPTQSYVTDDYFGLLDDNEGLFINDLVDIGIGRFPVATLKEANILVDKVERYYEKSSFGSWRNDVAFIADDGDANDGNTHMWQADSLANHLADNYDEINIQKIYLDNYYQESTPGGPRSSATQSAINNKVDKGALLINYTGHGGPLGLTQERILEVDQINKWSNIDNLPLFMTATCKFSYFDNPEEKSAGEYVLLNENGG
;
A
#
# COMPACT_ATOMS: atom_id res chain seq x y z
N GLU A 1 -21.89 39.98 -4.06
CA GLU A 1 -22.82 40.28 -5.19
C GLU A 1 -22.42 41.61 -5.82
N LEU A 2 -22.39 41.65 -7.17
CA LEU A 2 -22.12 42.89 -7.90
C LEU A 2 -23.45 43.64 -8.12
N PRO A 3 -23.43 44.96 -8.04
CA PRO A 3 -24.59 45.76 -8.46
C PRO A 3 -24.94 45.48 -9.94
N THR A 4 -26.13 45.04 -10.19
CA THR A 4 -26.58 44.65 -11.54
C THR A 4 -27.76 45.48 -11.97
N ASN A 5 -27.87 45.70 -13.29
CA ASN A 5 -29.01 46.34 -13.91
C ASN A 5 -29.60 45.38 -14.97
N LEU A 6 -30.91 45.11 -14.87
CA LEU A 6 -31.62 44.27 -15.81
C LEU A 6 -32.60 45.11 -16.66
N VAL A 7 -32.35 45.17 -17.96
CA VAL A 7 -33.24 45.85 -18.91
C VAL A 7 -33.70 44.85 -19.96
N GLY A 8 -34.98 44.49 -19.94
CA GLY A 8 -35.50 43.41 -20.76
C GLY A 8 -34.83 42.08 -20.38
N ASN A 9 -34.20 41.44 -21.35
CA ASN A 9 -33.46 40.19 -21.14
C ASN A 9 -31.93 40.38 -21.05
N VAL A 10 -31.46 41.63 -20.86
CA VAL A 10 -30.04 41.97 -20.78
C VAL A 10 -29.64 42.30 -19.35
N LEU A 11 -28.82 41.50 -18.74
CA LEU A 11 -28.19 41.76 -17.45
C LEU A 11 -26.85 42.46 -17.68
N SER A 12 -26.64 43.61 -17.05
CA SER A 12 -25.38 44.36 -17.11
C SER A 12 -24.88 44.67 -15.72
N PHE A 13 -23.55 44.69 -15.56
CA PHE A 13 -22.86 45.08 -14.34
C PHE A 13 -21.51 45.74 -14.68
N ASN A 14 -20.93 46.41 -13.73
CA ASN A 14 -19.59 46.96 -13.84
C ASN A 14 -18.70 46.36 -12.75
N ASP A 15 -17.48 46.01 -13.12
CA ASP A 15 -16.46 45.56 -12.18
C ASP A 15 -15.09 46.15 -12.56
N SER A 16 -14.17 46.19 -11.59
CA SER A 16 -12.79 46.65 -11.81
C SER A 16 -11.94 45.54 -12.38
N LEU A 17 -11.19 45.81 -13.45
CA LEU A 17 -10.30 44.83 -14.13
C LEU A 17 -8.93 44.72 -13.49
N ASN A 18 -8.86 44.64 -12.17
CA ASN A 18 -7.59 44.54 -11.45
C ASN A 18 -7.06 43.08 -11.32
N SER A 19 -7.90 42.11 -11.66
CA SER A 19 -7.58 40.68 -11.63
C SER A 19 -8.47 39.93 -12.63
N ILE A 20 -8.11 38.67 -12.92
CA ILE A 20 -8.98 37.76 -13.65
C ILE A 20 -10.10 37.34 -12.70
N ASN A 21 -11.34 37.69 -13.02
CA ASN A 21 -12.54 37.35 -12.26
C ASN A 21 -13.45 36.46 -13.07
N GLU A 22 -14.02 35.44 -12.42
CA GLU A 22 -15.09 34.62 -12.99
C GLU A 22 -16.46 35.16 -12.53
N TYR A 23 -17.44 35.15 -13.40
CA TYR A 23 -18.77 35.66 -13.10
C TYR A 23 -19.84 34.59 -13.36
N MET A 24 -20.76 34.46 -12.43
CA MET A 24 -21.94 33.60 -12.55
C MET A 24 -23.19 34.42 -12.38
N ALA A 25 -24.08 34.42 -13.38
CA ALA A 25 -25.40 35.06 -13.32
C ALA A 25 -26.47 33.99 -13.05
N PHE A 26 -27.25 34.17 -12.00
CA PHE A 26 -28.35 33.27 -11.65
C PHE A 26 -29.49 34.03 -10.99
N ASN A 27 -30.64 33.40 -10.92
CA ASN A 27 -31.80 33.92 -10.16
C ASN A 27 -32.15 32.93 -9.03
N SER A 28 -33.07 33.34 -8.17
CA SER A 28 -33.45 32.52 -6.99
C SER A 28 -34.02 31.14 -7.35
N SER A 29 -34.50 30.91 -8.55
CA SER A 29 -35.01 29.59 -8.99
C SER A 29 -33.85 28.62 -9.35
N ALA A 30 -32.64 29.14 -9.52
CA ALA A 30 -31.45 28.34 -9.80
C ALA A 30 -30.69 27.91 -8.53
N TYR A 31 -31.13 28.35 -7.35
CA TYR A 31 -30.54 27.86 -6.10
C TYR A 31 -30.76 26.36 -5.93
N LEU A 32 -29.67 25.64 -5.73
CA LEU A 32 -29.76 24.25 -5.34
C LEU A 32 -30.15 24.17 -3.87
N THR A 33 -31.13 23.35 -3.55
CA THR A 33 -31.51 23.07 -2.17
C THR A 33 -30.79 21.77 -1.73
N PRO A 34 -29.90 21.83 -0.75
CA PRO A 34 -29.27 20.62 -0.28
C PRO A 34 -30.28 19.70 0.38
N THR A 35 -30.17 18.41 0.11
CA THR A 35 -30.96 17.37 0.78
C THR A 35 -30.18 16.86 1.99
N LEU A 36 -30.85 16.79 3.15
CA LEU A 36 -30.26 16.18 4.32
C LEU A 36 -30.01 14.70 4.03
N HIS A 37 -28.75 14.27 4.08
CA HIS A 37 -28.39 12.88 3.89
C HIS A 37 -28.55 12.08 5.19
N SER A 38 -27.86 12.49 6.25
CA SER A 38 -27.88 11.83 7.57
C SER A 38 -27.33 12.76 8.65
N SER A 39 -27.47 12.37 9.91
CA SER A 39 -26.75 12.99 11.01
C SER A 39 -25.40 12.30 11.20
N VAL A 40 -24.37 13.09 11.50
CA VAL A 40 -23.04 12.57 11.90
C VAL A 40 -23.03 12.43 13.42
N ALA A 41 -22.59 11.26 13.92
CA ALA A 41 -22.36 11.06 15.35
C ALA A 41 -21.24 11.98 15.85
N ASN A 42 -21.34 12.41 17.10
CA ASN A 42 -20.25 13.20 17.70
C ASN A 42 -18.96 12.38 17.71
N GLN A 43 -17.88 13.01 17.30
CA GLN A 43 -16.53 12.47 17.26
C GLN A 43 -15.54 13.61 17.55
N ASP A 44 -14.30 13.27 17.87
CA ASP A 44 -13.25 14.25 18.17
C ASP A 44 -11.87 13.64 17.84
N LEU A 45 -11.52 13.57 16.57
CA LEU A 45 -10.21 13.09 16.14
C LEU A 45 -9.10 14.14 16.39
N HIS A 46 -9.47 15.43 16.44
CA HIS A 46 -8.53 16.50 16.82
C HIS A 46 -8.10 16.39 18.30
N GLY A 47 -8.99 15.91 19.17
CA GLY A 47 -8.74 15.74 20.60
C GLY A 47 -8.03 14.44 20.99
N ILE A 48 -7.67 13.55 20.06
CA ILE A 48 -6.96 12.31 20.37
C ILE A 48 -5.63 12.61 21.06
N SER A 49 -5.24 11.76 22.02
CA SER A 49 -3.98 11.89 22.77
C SER A 49 -2.74 11.79 21.87
N ASN A 50 -1.66 12.48 22.27
CA ASN A 50 -0.34 12.42 21.62
C ASN A 50 0.44 11.12 21.87
N ASN A 51 -0.06 10.21 22.73
CA ASN A 51 0.61 8.95 23.05
C ASN A 51 0.25 7.80 22.10
N ILE A 52 -0.51 8.07 21.03
CA ILE A 52 -0.82 7.06 19.99
C ILE A 52 0.42 6.82 19.14
N GLU A 53 0.85 5.56 19.08
CA GLU A 53 2.01 5.12 18.31
C GLU A 53 1.59 4.52 16.95
N PHE A 54 0.40 3.92 16.89
CA PHE A 54 -0.08 3.19 15.73
C PHE A 54 -1.50 3.59 15.36
N VAL A 55 -1.68 4.12 14.17
CA VAL A 55 -2.99 4.45 13.60
C VAL A 55 -3.40 3.35 12.62
N ILE A 56 -4.59 2.78 12.80
CA ILE A 56 -5.20 1.84 11.86
C ILE A 56 -6.42 2.50 11.25
N VAL A 57 -6.34 2.82 9.95
CA VAL A 57 -7.49 3.32 9.18
C VAL A 57 -8.19 2.13 8.55
N SER A 58 -9.35 1.74 9.07
CA SER A 58 -10.05 0.52 8.67
C SER A 58 -11.40 0.82 8.04
N HIS A 59 -11.72 0.10 6.93
CA HIS A 59 -13.08 0.07 6.46
C HIS A 59 -14.01 -0.54 7.55
N PRO A 60 -15.26 -0.05 7.70
CA PRO A 60 -16.19 -0.55 8.74
C PRO A 60 -16.38 -2.07 8.74
N ASP A 61 -16.39 -2.70 7.57
CA ASP A 61 -16.58 -4.15 7.42
C ASP A 61 -15.44 -4.98 8.05
N PHE A 62 -14.24 -4.38 8.24
CA PHE A 62 -13.06 -5.04 8.78
C PHE A 62 -12.73 -4.58 10.20
N PHE A 63 -13.57 -3.71 10.79
CA PHE A 63 -13.30 -3.04 12.05
C PHE A 63 -13.05 -4.01 13.21
N SER A 64 -13.74 -5.18 13.22
CA SER A 64 -13.52 -6.21 14.23
C SER A 64 -12.12 -6.83 14.17
N ALA A 65 -11.62 -7.10 12.95
CA ALA A 65 -10.27 -7.62 12.76
C ALA A 65 -9.21 -6.56 13.07
N ALA A 66 -9.45 -5.29 12.69
CA ALA A 66 -8.57 -4.18 12.98
C ALA A 66 -8.42 -3.92 14.50
N ASN A 67 -9.52 -3.97 15.25
CA ASN A 67 -9.46 -3.86 16.71
C ASN A 67 -8.72 -5.05 17.36
N ARG A 68 -8.95 -6.27 16.87
CA ARG A 68 -8.20 -7.45 17.33
C ARG A 68 -6.69 -7.26 17.15
N LEU A 69 -6.26 -6.72 16.01
CA LEU A 69 -4.85 -6.41 15.76
C LEU A 69 -4.33 -5.32 16.71
N ALA A 70 -5.11 -4.26 16.95
CA ALA A 70 -4.75 -3.20 17.89
C ALA A 70 -4.58 -3.73 19.32
N ASP A 71 -5.52 -4.55 19.78
CA ASP A 71 -5.48 -5.20 21.10
C ASP A 71 -4.27 -6.14 21.23
N PHE A 72 -3.97 -6.88 20.16
CA PHE A 72 -2.81 -7.76 20.11
C PHE A 72 -1.49 -6.98 20.28
N HIS A 73 -1.29 -5.89 19.53
CA HIS A 73 -0.08 -5.08 19.65
C HIS A 73 0.00 -4.32 20.98
N LEU A 74 -1.15 -3.94 21.58
CA LEU A 74 -1.14 -3.40 22.93
C LEU A 74 -0.65 -4.46 23.94
N GLU A 75 -1.11 -5.71 23.83
CA GLU A 75 -0.72 -6.80 24.74
C GLU A 75 0.74 -7.23 24.55
N LYS A 76 1.19 -7.39 23.31
CA LYS A 76 2.51 -7.98 23.00
C LYS A 76 3.64 -6.95 22.97
N ASP A 77 3.36 -5.77 22.46
CA ASP A 77 4.37 -4.75 22.16
C ASP A 77 4.23 -3.51 23.06
N ASN A 78 3.18 -3.45 23.91
CA ASN A 78 2.77 -2.28 24.67
C ASN A 78 2.60 -1.04 23.77
N MET A 79 2.11 -1.23 22.53
CA MET A 79 1.93 -0.21 21.53
C MET A 79 0.52 0.37 21.59
N ASN A 80 0.42 1.66 21.91
CA ASN A 80 -0.86 2.36 21.94
C ASN A 80 -1.37 2.58 20.52
N SER A 81 -2.52 1.97 20.22
CA SER A 81 -3.12 2.01 18.89
C SER A 81 -4.50 2.68 18.91
N ILE A 82 -4.88 3.25 17.77
CA ILE A 82 -6.26 3.70 17.53
C ILE A 82 -6.76 3.14 16.21
N VAL A 83 -8.02 2.66 16.20
CA VAL A 83 -8.70 2.25 14.98
C VAL A 83 -9.74 3.29 14.62
N VAL A 84 -9.66 3.85 13.42
CA VAL A 84 -10.58 4.88 12.89
C VAL A 84 -11.07 4.48 11.51
N THR A 85 -12.27 4.96 11.14
CA THR A 85 -12.78 4.75 9.78
C THR A 85 -12.40 5.90 8.86
N PRO A 86 -12.30 5.69 7.54
CA PRO A 86 -12.10 6.77 6.59
C PRO A 86 -13.16 7.87 6.73
N GLN A 87 -14.44 7.49 6.95
CA GLN A 87 -15.51 8.47 7.08
C GLN A 87 -15.35 9.35 8.33
N GLN A 88 -14.85 8.82 9.46
CA GLN A 88 -14.54 9.64 10.63
C GLN A 88 -13.47 10.68 10.29
N ILE A 89 -12.43 10.28 9.57
CA ILE A 89 -11.38 11.21 9.12
C ILE A 89 -11.95 12.24 8.17
N TYR A 90 -12.73 11.82 7.16
CA TYR A 90 -13.32 12.74 6.19
C TYR A 90 -14.23 13.78 6.84
N ASN A 91 -14.99 13.40 7.88
CA ASN A 91 -15.87 14.33 8.59
C ASN A 91 -15.12 15.50 9.21
N GLU A 92 -13.91 15.29 9.72
CA GLU A 92 -13.14 16.33 10.42
C GLU A 92 -12.09 17.01 9.53
N PHE A 93 -11.54 16.30 8.54
CA PHE A 93 -10.39 16.79 7.76
C PHE A 93 -10.73 17.15 6.30
N SER A 94 -11.92 16.77 5.79
CA SER A 94 -12.35 17.12 4.42
C SER A 94 -13.85 17.42 4.30
N SER A 95 -14.48 17.91 5.35
CA SER A 95 -15.90 18.32 5.37
C SER A 95 -16.86 17.17 4.94
N GLY A 96 -16.51 15.93 5.25
CA GLY A 96 -17.28 14.72 4.97
C GLY A 96 -17.07 14.11 3.57
N MET A 97 -16.25 14.73 2.73
CA MET A 97 -15.94 14.20 1.39
C MET A 97 -14.77 13.25 1.42
N GLN A 98 -14.84 12.17 0.62
CA GLN A 98 -13.70 11.32 0.38
C GLN A 98 -12.54 12.13 -0.21
N ASP A 99 -11.41 12.14 0.50
CA ASP A 99 -10.21 12.87 0.09
C ASP A 99 -8.97 12.13 0.59
N VAL A 100 -8.04 11.85 -0.30
CA VAL A 100 -6.76 11.22 0.03
C VAL A 100 -5.94 12.10 1.00
N SER A 101 -6.01 13.43 0.83
CA SER A 101 -5.31 14.37 1.70
C SER A 101 -5.84 14.39 3.13
N ALA A 102 -7.13 14.07 3.33
CA ALA A 102 -7.70 14.05 4.68
C ALA A 102 -7.02 13.03 5.60
N ILE A 103 -6.64 11.85 5.06
CA ILE A 103 -5.92 10.84 5.84
C ILE A 103 -4.53 11.35 6.20
N ARG A 104 -3.82 11.96 5.26
CA ARG A 104 -2.51 12.58 5.50
C ARG A 104 -2.62 13.72 6.51
N ASP A 105 -3.60 14.60 6.39
CA ASP A 105 -3.81 15.74 7.27
C ASP A 105 -4.15 15.30 8.72
N PHE A 106 -4.91 14.21 8.87
CA PHE A 106 -5.15 13.59 10.16
C PHE A 106 -3.84 13.09 10.80
N LEU A 107 -3.01 12.38 10.02
CA LEU A 107 -1.71 11.89 10.49
C LEU A 107 -0.76 13.04 10.82
N LYS A 108 -0.69 14.07 9.96
CA LYS A 108 0.08 15.27 10.20
C LYS A 108 -0.37 15.99 11.48
N HIS A 109 -1.68 16.12 11.71
CA HIS A 109 -2.21 16.66 12.94
C HIS A 109 -1.75 15.88 14.19
N GLN A 110 -1.65 14.55 14.12
CA GLN A 110 -1.10 13.73 15.20
C GLN A 110 0.42 13.89 15.32
N TYR A 111 1.13 13.91 14.19
CA TYR A 111 2.60 14.05 14.11
C TYR A 111 3.08 15.40 14.68
N ASP A 112 2.40 16.49 14.38
CA ASP A 112 2.74 17.86 14.82
C ASP A 112 2.43 18.12 16.31
N LYS A 113 1.79 17.20 17.03
CA LYS A 113 1.54 17.38 18.48
C LYS A 113 2.85 17.37 19.26
N GLU A 114 2.95 18.21 20.27
CA GLU A 114 4.11 18.23 21.16
C GLU A 114 4.34 16.84 21.78
N ASN A 115 5.54 16.29 21.64
CA ASN A 115 5.92 14.95 22.08
C ASN A 115 5.04 13.84 21.47
N SER A 116 4.66 13.97 20.22
CA SER A 116 3.94 12.93 19.49
C SER A 116 4.68 11.59 19.54
N ALA A 117 3.95 10.52 19.80
CA ALA A 117 4.46 9.15 19.78
C ALA A 117 4.21 8.42 18.44
N LEU A 118 3.59 9.06 17.45
CA LEU A 118 3.19 8.44 16.18
C LEU A 118 4.38 7.84 15.44
N LYS A 119 4.27 6.55 15.08
CA LYS A 119 5.31 5.78 14.39
C LYS A 119 4.80 5.02 13.18
N TYR A 120 3.53 4.58 13.21
CA TYR A 120 3.01 3.63 12.23
C TYR A 120 1.61 3.99 11.78
N LEU A 121 1.35 3.71 10.49
CA LEU A 121 0.04 3.70 9.87
C LEU A 121 -0.22 2.33 9.25
N LEU A 122 -1.41 1.76 9.47
CA LEU A 122 -1.94 0.66 8.68
C LEU A 122 -3.23 1.09 7.96
N LEU A 123 -3.23 0.97 6.65
CA LEU A 123 -4.41 1.11 5.80
C LEU A 123 -5.07 -0.27 5.70
N PHE A 124 -6.17 -0.47 6.43
CA PHE A 124 -6.81 -1.78 6.58
C PHE A 124 -8.02 -1.88 5.64
N GLY A 125 -7.73 -2.22 4.41
CA GLY A 125 -8.66 -2.33 3.29
C GLY A 125 -7.94 -2.20 1.95
N ASP A 126 -8.47 -2.87 0.95
CA ASP A 126 -7.97 -2.81 -0.40
C ASP A 126 -8.15 -1.41 -1.01
N GLY A 127 -7.35 -1.11 -2.03
CA GLY A 127 -7.42 0.13 -2.78
C GLY A 127 -8.03 -0.05 -4.16
N SER A 128 -8.27 1.07 -4.85
CA SER A 128 -8.70 1.02 -6.24
C SER A 128 -8.26 2.25 -7.02
N TYR A 129 -7.93 2.06 -8.30
CA TYR A 129 -7.72 3.15 -9.25
C TYR A 129 -9.04 3.91 -9.56
N ASP A 130 -10.19 3.37 -9.15
CA ASP A 130 -11.50 4.01 -9.32
C ASP A 130 -12.07 4.57 -8.01
N PRO A 131 -11.68 5.77 -7.58
CA PRO A 131 -12.17 6.37 -6.35
C PRO A 131 -13.65 6.78 -6.43
N LYS A 132 -14.28 6.71 -7.60
CA LYS A 132 -15.67 7.12 -7.84
C LYS A 132 -16.63 5.95 -8.01
N ASN A 133 -16.18 4.74 -7.79
CA ASN A 133 -16.98 3.52 -7.81
C ASN A 133 -17.77 3.33 -9.12
N ARG A 134 -17.08 3.43 -10.26
CA ARG A 134 -17.65 3.30 -11.61
C ARG A 134 -17.50 1.90 -12.20
N VAL A 135 -16.48 1.14 -11.72
CA VAL A 135 -16.28 -0.26 -12.12
C VAL A 135 -17.10 -1.17 -11.21
N ASP A 136 -17.56 -2.29 -11.77
CA ASP A 136 -18.27 -3.31 -11.01
C ASP A 136 -17.32 -4.01 -10.01
N ASN A 137 -17.86 -4.37 -8.84
CA ASN A 137 -17.09 -5.02 -7.75
C ASN A 137 -15.86 -4.22 -7.29
N ASN A 138 -15.92 -2.90 -7.37
CA ASN A 138 -14.82 -2.01 -6.98
C ASN A 138 -14.39 -2.23 -5.52
N THR A 139 -13.08 -2.28 -5.28
CA THR A 139 -12.45 -2.53 -3.98
C THR A 139 -11.91 -1.27 -3.31
N ASN A 140 -12.45 -0.10 -3.62
CA ASN A 140 -12.03 1.16 -2.99
C ASN A 140 -12.49 1.24 -1.52
N PHE A 141 -11.98 0.34 -0.67
CA PHE A 141 -12.24 0.34 0.77
C PHE A 141 -11.47 1.45 1.48
N ILE A 142 -10.19 1.61 1.13
CA ILE A 142 -9.34 2.71 1.58
C ILE A 142 -8.72 3.37 0.35
N VAL A 143 -8.93 4.67 0.19
CA VAL A 143 -8.41 5.43 -0.95
C VAL A 143 -6.91 5.28 -1.13
N THR A 144 -6.46 5.39 -2.38
CA THR A 144 -5.05 5.35 -2.77
C THR A 144 -4.60 6.70 -3.29
N TYR A 145 -3.34 7.06 -3.05
CA TYR A 145 -2.72 8.16 -3.77
C TYR A 145 -2.31 7.69 -5.16
N GLN A 146 -2.71 8.46 -6.17
CA GLN A 146 -2.35 8.22 -7.57
C GLN A 146 -1.44 9.34 -8.05
N SER A 147 -0.38 9.00 -8.79
CA SER A 147 0.51 10.00 -9.38
C SER A 147 -0.24 10.95 -10.32
N ALA A 148 0.25 12.19 -10.46
CA ALA A 148 -0.32 13.19 -11.35
C ALA A 148 -0.37 12.75 -12.83
N ASN A 149 0.51 11.83 -13.21
CA ASN A 149 0.63 11.29 -14.57
C ASN A 149 -0.12 9.96 -14.75
N SER A 150 -1.29 9.80 -14.13
CA SER A 150 -2.02 8.53 -14.04
C SER A 150 -2.37 7.86 -15.39
N THR A 151 -2.20 8.54 -16.51
CA THR A 151 -2.37 7.98 -17.86
C THR A 151 -1.04 7.70 -18.58
N HIS A 152 0.09 8.01 -17.97
CA HIS A 152 1.39 7.81 -18.58
C HIS A 152 1.88 6.38 -18.36
N PRO A 153 2.27 5.62 -19.40
CA PRO A 153 2.54 4.18 -19.28
C PRO A 153 3.70 3.81 -18.34
N THR A 154 4.64 4.71 -18.11
CA THR A 154 5.83 4.46 -17.27
C THR A 154 5.97 5.41 -16.07
N GLN A 155 5.07 6.39 -15.93
CA GLN A 155 5.11 7.38 -14.85
C GLN A 155 3.83 7.35 -13.98
N SER A 156 2.88 6.48 -14.33
CA SER A 156 1.71 6.22 -13.50
C SER A 156 2.07 5.24 -12.42
N TYR A 157 1.82 5.60 -11.19
CA TYR A 157 1.99 4.70 -10.04
C TYR A 157 0.99 5.02 -8.94
N VAL A 158 0.70 4.03 -8.14
CA VAL A 158 0.02 4.13 -6.85
C VAL A 158 1.06 4.02 -5.75
N THR A 159 0.90 4.77 -4.68
CA THR A 159 1.77 4.64 -3.50
C THR A 159 1.01 4.99 -2.22
N ASP A 160 1.35 4.32 -1.14
CA ASP A 160 0.88 4.67 0.20
C ASP A 160 1.87 5.60 0.95
N ASP A 161 3.07 5.81 0.42
CA ASP A 161 4.09 6.70 1.02
C ASP A 161 3.56 8.13 1.22
N TYR A 162 2.67 8.59 0.34
CA TYR A 162 2.03 9.90 0.44
C TYR A 162 1.41 10.17 1.81
N PHE A 163 0.87 9.16 2.46
CA PHE A 163 0.23 9.31 3.77
C PHE A 163 1.22 9.54 4.91
N GLY A 164 2.50 9.25 4.69
CA GLY A 164 3.53 9.41 5.69
C GLY A 164 4.55 10.52 5.40
N LEU A 165 4.30 11.34 4.38
CA LEU A 165 5.08 12.54 4.08
C LEU A 165 4.50 13.70 4.92
N LEU A 166 4.96 13.85 6.16
CA LEU A 166 4.30 14.66 7.18
C LEU A 166 5.00 15.97 7.49
N ASP A 167 6.23 16.18 7.03
CA ASP A 167 6.92 17.46 7.18
C ASP A 167 6.26 18.57 6.33
N ASP A 168 6.54 19.84 6.68
CA ASP A 168 6.02 20.98 5.95
C ASP A 168 6.58 21.02 4.52
N ASN A 169 5.71 21.27 3.54
CA ASN A 169 6.02 21.33 2.11
C ASN A 169 6.36 19.98 1.43
N GLU A 170 6.06 18.86 2.04
CA GLU A 170 6.18 17.54 1.46
C GLU A 170 4.90 17.05 0.75
N GLY A 171 5.02 15.93 0.05
CA GLY A 171 3.93 15.27 -0.68
C GLY A 171 3.80 15.68 -2.14
N LEU A 172 4.70 16.51 -2.66
CA LEU A 172 4.71 16.96 -4.06
C LEU A 172 5.84 16.34 -4.89
N PHE A 173 6.89 15.84 -4.25
CA PHE A 173 8.12 15.38 -4.89
C PHE A 173 8.48 13.96 -4.49
N ILE A 174 9.09 13.21 -5.43
CA ILE A 174 9.55 11.83 -5.22
C ILE A 174 10.78 11.71 -4.30
N ASN A 175 11.37 12.83 -3.92
CA ASN A 175 12.57 12.88 -3.07
C ASN A 175 12.22 13.12 -1.60
N ASP A 176 10.94 13.29 -1.29
CA ASP A 176 10.48 13.46 0.09
C ASP A 176 10.69 12.14 0.86
N LEU A 177 10.97 12.24 2.15
CA LEU A 177 11.24 11.09 3.00
C LEU A 177 10.02 10.78 3.88
N VAL A 178 9.73 9.52 4.04
CA VAL A 178 8.60 9.05 4.86
C VAL A 178 8.95 9.17 6.34
N ASP A 179 8.13 9.87 7.13
CA ASP A 179 8.34 10.14 8.55
C ASP A 179 7.87 9.01 9.47
N ILE A 180 6.94 8.19 9.01
CA ILE A 180 6.36 7.07 9.75
C ILE A 180 6.33 5.79 8.90
N GLY A 181 6.36 4.63 9.56
CA GLY A 181 6.19 3.36 8.85
C GLY A 181 4.76 3.19 8.35
N ILE A 182 4.59 2.82 7.08
CA ILE A 182 3.27 2.65 6.46
C ILE A 182 3.12 1.23 5.93
N GLY A 183 1.95 0.65 6.16
CA GLY A 183 1.56 -0.63 5.59
C GLY A 183 0.12 -0.61 5.10
N ARG A 184 -0.19 -1.52 4.17
CA ARG A 184 -1.57 -1.78 3.74
C ARG A 184 -1.89 -3.27 3.86
N PHE A 185 -3.06 -3.57 4.42
CA PHE A 185 -3.70 -4.87 4.28
C PHE A 185 -4.73 -4.77 3.14
N PRO A 186 -4.39 -5.23 1.92
CA PRO A 186 -5.25 -5.12 0.75
C PRO A 186 -6.35 -6.19 0.80
N VAL A 187 -7.25 -6.06 1.78
CA VAL A 187 -8.32 -7.00 2.03
C VAL A 187 -9.64 -6.48 1.50
N ALA A 188 -10.38 -7.36 0.80
CA ALA A 188 -11.69 -7.08 0.25
C ALA A 188 -12.82 -7.79 1.02
N THR A 189 -12.49 -8.69 1.95
CA THR A 189 -13.45 -9.45 2.76
C THR A 189 -13.00 -9.57 4.21
N LEU A 190 -13.97 -9.75 5.13
CA LEU A 190 -13.66 -10.01 6.54
C LEU A 190 -12.86 -11.32 6.72
N LYS A 191 -13.04 -12.32 5.85
CA LYS A 191 -12.21 -13.54 5.88
C LYS A 191 -10.75 -13.20 5.63
N GLU A 192 -10.44 -12.45 4.59
CA GLU A 192 -9.07 -12.01 4.27
C GLU A 192 -8.48 -11.16 5.39
N ALA A 193 -9.28 -10.25 5.97
CA ALA A 193 -8.87 -9.46 7.12
C ALA A 193 -8.43 -10.32 8.30
N ASN A 194 -9.21 -11.36 8.65
CA ASN A 194 -8.85 -12.29 9.70
C ASN A 194 -7.60 -13.12 9.35
N ILE A 195 -7.45 -13.58 8.11
CA ILE A 195 -6.24 -14.31 7.67
C ILE A 195 -4.97 -13.49 7.95
N LEU A 196 -4.97 -12.19 7.60
CA LEU A 196 -3.79 -11.36 7.83
C LEU A 196 -3.51 -11.14 9.32
N VAL A 197 -4.54 -10.92 10.13
CA VAL A 197 -4.37 -10.81 11.59
C VAL A 197 -3.87 -12.12 12.18
N ASP A 198 -4.43 -13.28 11.76
CA ASP A 198 -3.96 -14.61 12.17
C ASP A 198 -2.48 -14.83 11.83
N LYS A 199 -2.02 -14.38 10.65
CA LYS A 199 -0.58 -14.45 10.25
C LYS A 199 0.30 -13.62 11.19
N VAL A 200 -0.13 -12.38 11.52
CA VAL A 200 0.62 -11.53 12.47
C VAL A 200 0.70 -12.21 13.82
N GLU A 201 -0.41 -12.68 14.40
CA GLU A 201 -0.43 -13.37 15.69
C GLU A 201 0.42 -14.64 15.67
N ARG A 202 0.31 -15.42 14.56
CA ARG A 202 1.09 -16.66 14.37
C ARG A 202 2.58 -16.41 14.36
N TYR A 203 3.04 -15.30 13.78
CA TYR A 203 4.46 -14.94 13.72
C TYR A 203 5.10 -14.74 15.10
N TYR A 204 4.30 -14.41 16.14
CA TYR A 204 4.73 -14.28 17.53
C TYR A 204 4.68 -15.59 18.32
N GLU A 205 4.08 -16.64 17.77
CA GLU A 205 4.00 -17.93 18.46
C GLU A 205 5.35 -18.67 18.44
N LYS A 206 5.55 -19.56 19.43
CA LYS A 206 6.80 -20.35 19.55
C LYS A 206 7.05 -21.24 18.34
N SER A 207 6.01 -21.72 17.67
CA SER A 207 6.12 -22.52 16.44
C SER A 207 6.78 -21.77 15.29
N SER A 208 6.67 -20.43 15.30
CA SER A 208 7.28 -19.57 14.29
C SER A 208 8.72 -19.15 14.62
N PHE A 209 9.33 -19.67 15.69
CA PHE A 209 10.73 -19.42 16.00
C PHE A 209 11.61 -20.57 15.50
N GLY A 210 12.61 -20.25 14.70
CA GLY A 210 13.51 -21.23 14.13
C GLY A 210 14.76 -20.61 13.53
N SER A 211 15.72 -21.45 13.15
CA SER A 211 16.98 -21.01 12.52
C SER A 211 16.76 -20.27 11.18
N TRP A 212 15.61 -20.45 10.56
CA TRP A 212 15.24 -19.76 9.34
C TRP A 212 15.22 -18.22 9.48
N ARG A 213 15.07 -17.70 10.71
CA ARG A 213 15.15 -16.27 11.00
C ARG A 213 16.57 -15.69 10.85
N ASN A 214 17.59 -16.52 10.63
CA ASN A 214 18.92 -16.09 10.28
C ASN A 214 19.23 -16.29 8.78
N ASP A 215 18.26 -16.75 7.99
CA ASP A 215 18.43 -16.98 6.57
C ASP A 215 17.91 -15.81 5.74
N VAL A 216 18.71 -15.33 4.80
CA VAL A 216 18.32 -14.31 3.81
C VAL A 216 18.58 -14.85 2.41
N ALA A 217 17.60 -14.72 1.53
CA ALA A 217 17.72 -15.11 0.14
C ALA A 217 17.70 -13.89 -0.79
N PHE A 218 18.64 -13.84 -1.71
CA PHE A 218 18.67 -12.87 -2.81
C PHE A 218 18.36 -13.58 -4.11
N ILE A 219 17.26 -13.15 -4.76
CA ILE A 219 16.82 -13.65 -6.04
C ILE A 219 17.05 -12.54 -7.07
N ALA A 220 17.62 -12.87 -8.21
CA ALA A 220 17.83 -11.91 -9.30
C ALA A 220 17.40 -12.48 -10.65
N ASP A 221 16.87 -11.57 -11.47
CA ASP A 221 16.64 -11.81 -12.90
C ASP A 221 17.95 -11.99 -13.65
N ASP A 222 17.91 -12.58 -14.82
CA ASP A 222 19.07 -12.74 -15.68
C ASP A 222 19.40 -11.46 -16.45
N GLY A 223 20.52 -11.50 -17.17
CA GLY A 223 20.96 -10.40 -18.00
C GLY A 223 20.19 -10.34 -19.31
N ASP A 224 19.71 -9.15 -19.66
CA ASP A 224 19.07 -8.90 -20.95
C ASP A 224 19.79 -7.83 -21.79
N ALA A 225 19.26 -7.59 -23.00
CA ALA A 225 19.89 -6.66 -23.95
C ALA A 225 19.77 -5.18 -23.52
N ASN A 226 18.81 -4.83 -22.65
CA ASN A 226 18.55 -3.46 -22.23
C ASN A 226 19.29 -3.12 -20.94
N ASP A 227 19.24 -4.02 -19.95
CA ASP A 227 19.69 -3.79 -18.58
C ASP A 227 21.03 -4.48 -18.28
N GLY A 228 21.52 -5.34 -19.22
CA GLY A 228 22.72 -6.14 -19.01
C GLY A 228 22.57 -6.99 -17.73
N ASN A 229 23.60 -7.08 -16.91
CA ASN A 229 23.59 -7.84 -15.65
C ASN A 229 23.23 -6.98 -14.42
N THR A 230 22.51 -5.87 -14.61
CA THR A 230 22.26 -4.89 -13.54
C THR A 230 21.52 -5.49 -12.35
N HIS A 231 20.50 -6.30 -12.58
CA HIS A 231 19.70 -6.91 -11.52
C HIS A 231 20.51 -7.87 -10.66
N MET A 232 21.28 -8.75 -11.30
CA MET A 232 22.17 -9.67 -10.60
C MET A 232 23.26 -8.91 -9.83
N TRP A 233 23.86 -7.89 -10.43
CA TRP A 233 24.88 -7.08 -9.77
C TRP A 233 24.35 -6.35 -8.53
N GLN A 234 23.15 -5.78 -8.60
CA GLN A 234 22.49 -5.11 -7.47
C GLN A 234 22.22 -6.11 -6.33
N ALA A 235 21.62 -7.26 -6.65
CA ALA A 235 21.34 -8.30 -5.68
C ALA A 235 22.64 -8.85 -5.05
N ASP A 236 23.70 -9.05 -5.87
CA ASP A 236 24.99 -9.55 -5.41
C ASP A 236 25.70 -8.53 -4.50
N SER A 237 25.61 -7.25 -4.81
CA SER A 237 26.18 -6.18 -4.00
C SER A 237 25.55 -6.14 -2.60
N LEU A 238 24.23 -6.27 -2.51
CA LEU A 238 23.51 -6.34 -1.23
C LEU A 238 23.87 -7.62 -0.46
N ALA A 239 23.91 -8.76 -1.14
CA ALA A 239 24.26 -10.05 -0.54
C ALA A 239 25.68 -10.04 0.03
N ASN A 240 26.65 -9.49 -0.72
CA ASN A 240 28.04 -9.38 -0.27
C ASN A 240 28.18 -8.39 0.89
N HIS A 241 27.45 -7.25 0.85
CA HIS A 241 27.43 -6.31 1.97
C HIS A 241 26.95 -6.96 3.28
N LEU A 242 25.90 -7.77 3.22
CA LEU A 242 25.45 -8.54 4.38
C LEU A 242 26.48 -9.57 4.82
N ALA A 243 27.06 -10.33 3.89
CA ALA A 243 28.08 -11.34 4.20
C ALA A 243 29.32 -10.75 4.87
N ASP A 244 29.74 -9.56 4.46
CA ASP A 244 30.93 -8.90 4.97
C ASP A 244 30.73 -8.24 6.35
N ASN A 245 29.48 -8.00 6.77
CA ASN A 245 29.18 -7.24 7.98
C ASN A 245 28.40 -8.02 9.05
N TYR A 246 27.80 -9.19 8.72
CA TYR A 246 26.91 -9.94 9.61
C TYR A 246 27.16 -11.45 9.49
N ASP A 247 28.14 -11.96 10.24
CA ASP A 247 28.55 -13.37 10.21
C ASP A 247 27.46 -14.36 10.65
N GLU A 248 26.45 -13.88 11.40
CA GLU A 248 25.31 -14.67 11.88
C GLU A 248 24.23 -14.91 10.82
N ILE A 249 24.28 -14.22 9.69
CA ILE A 249 23.29 -14.33 8.62
C ILE A 249 23.73 -15.34 7.57
N ASN A 250 22.88 -16.33 7.31
CA ASN A 250 23.09 -17.28 6.21
C ASN A 250 22.53 -16.73 4.92
N ILE A 251 23.36 -16.55 3.92
CA ILE A 251 22.96 -15.96 2.64
C ILE A 251 22.82 -17.03 1.57
N GLN A 252 21.67 -17.05 0.90
CA GLN A 252 21.43 -17.85 -0.29
C GLN A 252 21.23 -16.95 -1.50
N LYS A 253 21.99 -17.19 -2.57
CA LYS A 253 21.89 -16.50 -3.85
C LYS A 253 21.17 -17.40 -4.86
N ILE A 254 20.05 -16.94 -5.40
CA ILE A 254 19.23 -17.64 -6.41
C ILE A 254 19.15 -16.73 -7.62
N TYR A 255 20.22 -16.68 -8.42
CA TYR A 255 20.28 -15.86 -9.63
C TYR A 255 19.92 -16.70 -10.84
N LEU A 256 18.98 -16.19 -11.67
CA LEU A 256 18.43 -16.92 -12.80
C LEU A 256 19.51 -17.41 -13.77
N ASP A 257 20.57 -16.63 -14.00
CA ASP A 257 21.74 -17.03 -14.82
C ASP A 257 22.47 -18.27 -14.35
N ASN A 258 22.34 -18.66 -13.08
CA ASN A 258 22.96 -19.86 -12.53
C ASN A 258 22.13 -21.13 -12.77
N TYR A 259 20.96 -21.02 -13.38
CA TYR A 259 20.03 -22.12 -13.59
C TYR A 259 19.76 -22.35 -15.08
N TYR A 260 19.45 -23.60 -15.41
CA TYR A 260 19.10 -23.95 -16.76
C TYR A 260 17.78 -23.30 -17.17
N GLN A 261 17.79 -22.67 -18.34
CA GLN A 261 16.63 -22.05 -18.96
C GLN A 261 16.17 -22.90 -20.15
N GLU A 262 14.88 -23.18 -20.23
CA GLU A 262 14.25 -23.99 -21.24
C GLU A 262 13.50 -23.10 -22.25
N SER A 263 13.75 -23.30 -23.53
CA SER A 263 12.95 -22.67 -24.57
C SER A 263 11.71 -23.51 -24.84
N THR A 264 10.53 -22.96 -24.58
CA THR A 264 9.26 -23.65 -24.80
C THR A 264 8.37 -22.89 -25.77
N PRO A 265 7.35 -23.52 -26.39
CA PRO A 265 6.38 -22.83 -27.26
C PRO A 265 5.62 -21.71 -26.54
N GLY A 266 5.54 -21.74 -25.22
CA GLY A 266 4.92 -20.73 -24.36
C GLY A 266 5.89 -19.65 -23.82
N GLY A 267 7.10 -19.56 -24.38
CA GLY A 267 8.19 -18.68 -23.95
C GLY A 267 9.23 -19.41 -23.10
N PRO A 268 10.29 -18.69 -22.67
CA PRO A 268 11.35 -19.26 -21.85
C PRO A 268 10.81 -19.69 -20.47
N ARG A 269 11.50 -20.65 -19.85
CA ARG A 269 11.16 -21.18 -18.52
C ARG A 269 12.43 -21.56 -17.78
N SER A 270 12.38 -21.50 -16.44
CA SER A 270 13.40 -22.07 -15.57
C SER A 270 12.78 -22.83 -14.40
N SER A 271 12.46 -24.10 -14.63
CA SER A 271 11.89 -24.98 -13.62
C SER A 271 12.83 -25.22 -12.43
N ALA A 272 14.13 -25.13 -12.66
CA ALA A 272 15.14 -25.27 -11.61
C ALA A 272 15.14 -24.05 -10.67
N THR A 273 15.03 -22.83 -11.20
CA THR A 273 14.89 -21.60 -10.38
C THR A 273 13.57 -21.58 -9.62
N GLN A 274 12.46 -21.97 -10.26
CA GLN A 274 11.17 -22.14 -9.58
C GLN A 274 11.28 -23.07 -8.37
N SER A 275 11.93 -24.22 -8.56
CA SER A 275 12.14 -25.20 -7.49
C SER A 275 13.03 -24.64 -6.36
N ALA A 276 14.06 -23.87 -6.70
CA ALA A 276 14.93 -23.25 -5.71
C ALA A 276 14.19 -22.23 -4.85
N ILE A 277 13.35 -21.40 -5.48
CA ILE A 277 12.52 -20.40 -4.78
C ILE A 277 11.51 -21.10 -3.87
N ASN A 278 10.72 -22.04 -4.40
CA ASN A 278 9.71 -22.77 -3.62
C ASN A 278 10.34 -23.53 -2.44
N ASN A 279 11.50 -24.17 -2.63
CA ASN A 279 12.24 -24.85 -1.57
C ASN A 279 12.73 -23.85 -0.51
N LYS A 280 13.08 -22.62 -0.88
CA LYS A 280 13.49 -21.60 0.09
C LYS A 280 12.31 -21.08 0.89
N VAL A 281 11.17 -20.83 0.26
CA VAL A 281 9.93 -20.45 0.95
C VAL A 281 9.49 -21.56 1.92
N ASP A 282 9.51 -22.81 1.50
CA ASP A 282 9.14 -23.96 2.33
C ASP A 282 10.05 -24.11 3.57
N LYS A 283 11.35 -23.89 3.42
CA LYS A 283 12.32 -23.90 4.53
C LYS A 283 12.27 -22.67 5.41
N GLY A 284 11.72 -21.59 4.91
CA GLY A 284 11.69 -20.28 5.54
C GLY A 284 12.95 -19.45 5.30
N ALA A 285 12.78 -18.16 5.45
CA ALA A 285 13.82 -17.13 5.50
C ALA A 285 13.32 -15.95 6.31
N LEU A 286 14.21 -15.19 6.91
CA LEU A 286 13.87 -13.89 7.49
C LEU A 286 13.46 -12.92 6.39
N LEU A 287 14.23 -12.91 5.30
CA LEU A 287 14.05 -12.03 4.16
C LEU A 287 14.27 -12.78 2.86
N ILE A 288 13.36 -12.60 1.91
CA ILE A 288 13.53 -12.96 0.51
C ILE A 288 13.51 -11.67 -0.30
N ASN A 289 14.65 -11.28 -0.85
CA ASN A 289 14.77 -10.10 -1.70
C ASN A 289 14.82 -10.52 -3.17
N TYR A 290 13.94 -9.93 -3.98
CA TYR A 290 13.96 -10.07 -5.44
C TYR A 290 14.32 -8.75 -6.11
N THR A 291 15.20 -8.80 -7.12
CA THR A 291 15.53 -7.67 -7.99
C THR A 291 15.45 -8.11 -9.44
N GLY A 292 14.59 -7.49 -10.25
CA GLY A 292 14.40 -7.89 -11.65
C GLY A 292 13.08 -7.45 -12.24
N HIS A 293 12.76 -7.99 -13.41
CA HIS A 293 11.49 -7.75 -14.09
C HIS A 293 10.33 -8.49 -13.44
N GLY A 294 9.14 -7.91 -13.51
CA GLY A 294 7.93 -8.54 -13.01
C GLY A 294 6.66 -7.92 -13.58
N GLY A 295 5.58 -8.55 -13.27
CA GLY A 295 4.24 -8.14 -13.65
C GLY A 295 3.21 -8.54 -12.59
N PRO A 296 1.93 -8.22 -12.80
CA PRO A 296 0.89 -8.51 -11.83
C PRO A 296 0.78 -9.98 -11.41
N LEU A 297 1.12 -10.92 -12.31
CA LEU A 297 0.91 -12.35 -12.07
C LEU A 297 2.19 -13.14 -11.79
N GLY A 298 3.36 -12.48 -11.77
CA GLY A 298 4.61 -13.20 -11.51
C GLY A 298 5.87 -12.45 -11.82
N LEU A 299 7.00 -13.14 -11.69
CA LEU A 299 8.35 -12.61 -11.85
C LEU A 299 9.01 -13.21 -13.09
N THR A 300 9.76 -12.38 -13.83
CA THR A 300 10.56 -12.63 -15.03
C THR A 300 9.79 -13.16 -16.25
N GLN A 301 10.41 -13.15 -17.41
CA GLN A 301 9.87 -13.78 -18.62
C GLN A 301 9.88 -15.32 -18.52
N GLU A 302 10.85 -15.87 -17.80
CA GLU A 302 11.04 -17.30 -17.51
C GLU A 302 10.03 -17.83 -16.48
N ARG A 303 9.20 -16.92 -15.92
CA ARG A 303 8.15 -17.23 -14.95
C ARG A 303 8.67 -18.00 -13.74
N ILE A 304 9.72 -17.48 -13.12
CA ILE A 304 10.36 -18.13 -11.96
C ILE A 304 9.47 -18.15 -10.72
N LEU A 305 8.46 -17.29 -10.67
CA LEU A 305 7.39 -17.29 -9.66
C LEU A 305 6.07 -16.87 -10.33
N GLU A 306 5.02 -17.63 -10.12
CA GLU A 306 3.66 -17.37 -10.61
C GLU A 306 2.63 -17.62 -9.50
N VAL A 307 1.42 -17.08 -9.66
CA VAL A 307 0.31 -17.20 -8.67
C VAL A 307 0.00 -18.67 -8.33
N ASP A 308 0.06 -19.59 -9.29
CA ASP A 308 -0.17 -21.01 -9.05
C ASP A 308 0.82 -21.65 -8.07
N GLN A 309 2.04 -21.16 -7.99
CA GLN A 309 3.05 -21.61 -7.04
C GLN A 309 2.77 -20.99 -5.67
N ILE A 310 2.50 -19.69 -5.60
CA ILE A 310 2.17 -18.94 -4.39
C ILE A 310 0.99 -19.61 -3.65
N ASN A 311 -0.05 -19.97 -4.38
CA ASN A 311 -1.23 -20.62 -3.81
C ASN A 311 -0.97 -22.04 -3.24
N LYS A 312 0.17 -22.63 -3.53
CA LYS A 312 0.59 -23.95 -3.00
C LYS A 312 1.52 -23.85 -1.78
N TRP A 313 1.99 -22.67 -1.44
CA TRP A 313 2.85 -22.47 -0.28
C TRP A 313 2.10 -22.80 1.02
N SER A 314 2.79 -23.45 1.94
CA SER A 314 2.24 -23.91 3.22
C SER A 314 3.18 -23.64 4.40
N ASN A 315 3.91 -22.54 4.31
CA ASN A 315 4.96 -22.14 5.25
C ASN A 315 4.46 -21.18 6.34
N ILE A 316 3.25 -21.37 6.86
CA ILE A 316 2.61 -20.46 7.83
C ILE A 316 3.42 -20.24 9.13
N ASP A 317 4.27 -21.18 9.51
CA ASP A 317 5.13 -21.10 10.70
C ASP A 317 6.50 -20.44 10.43
N ASN A 318 6.82 -20.15 9.16
CA ASN A 318 8.11 -19.61 8.75
C ASN A 318 7.97 -18.60 7.62
N LEU A 319 7.10 -17.62 7.84
CA LEU A 319 6.78 -16.54 6.89
C LEU A 319 7.98 -15.60 6.70
N PRO A 320 8.47 -15.40 5.47
CA PRO A 320 9.50 -14.42 5.18
C PRO A 320 8.93 -13.00 5.07
N LEU A 321 9.77 -11.98 5.27
CA LEU A 321 9.56 -10.69 4.66
C LEU A 321 9.90 -10.79 3.17
N PHE A 322 8.91 -10.66 2.29
CA PHE A 322 9.13 -10.69 0.84
C PHE A 322 9.32 -9.26 0.32
N MET A 323 10.52 -8.96 -0.17
CA MET A 323 10.93 -7.66 -0.68
C MET A 323 11.13 -7.75 -2.20
N THR A 324 10.41 -6.94 -2.98
CA THR A 324 10.48 -7.02 -4.44
C THR A 324 10.79 -5.67 -5.06
N ALA A 325 11.97 -5.53 -5.64
CA ALA A 325 12.35 -4.40 -6.48
C ALA A 325 12.00 -4.71 -7.93
N THR A 326 10.73 -4.54 -8.29
CA THR A 326 10.18 -4.89 -9.60
C THR A 326 8.91 -4.10 -9.92
N CYS A 327 8.42 -4.21 -11.16
CA CYS A 327 7.19 -3.55 -11.62
C CYS A 327 5.94 -4.37 -11.26
N LYS A 328 4.88 -3.72 -10.78
CA LYS A 328 3.50 -4.23 -10.69
C LYS A 328 3.27 -5.55 -9.95
N PHE A 329 4.26 -6.14 -9.28
CA PHE A 329 4.10 -7.41 -8.58
C PHE A 329 3.10 -7.30 -7.41
N SER A 330 3.05 -6.14 -6.75
CA SER A 330 2.07 -5.81 -5.70
C SER A 330 1.17 -4.65 -6.15
N TYR A 331 0.52 -4.81 -7.30
CA TYR A 331 -0.36 -3.82 -7.92
C TYR A 331 -1.76 -3.88 -7.29
N PHE A 332 -1.87 -3.38 -6.06
CA PHE A 332 -3.04 -3.53 -5.18
C PHE A 332 -4.22 -2.62 -5.51
N ASP A 333 -4.09 -1.69 -6.45
CA ASP A 333 -5.18 -0.76 -6.81
C ASP A 333 -6.00 -1.19 -8.03
N ASN A 334 -5.84 -2.44 -8.48
CA ASN A 334 -6.63 -2.99 -9.56
C ASN A 334 -7.82 -3.82 -9.04
N PRO A 335 -9.05 -3.29 -9.02
CA PRO A 335 -10.20 -4.03 -8.50
C PRO A 335 -10.65 -5.22 -9.37
N GLU A 336 -10.13 -5.34 -10.60
CA GLU A 336 -10.51 -6.38 -11.55
C GLU A 336 -9.63 -7.62 -11.45
N GLU A 337 -8.40 -7.49 -10.91
CA GLU A 337 -7.44 -8.60 -10.86
C GLU A 337 -6.49 -8.46 -9.66
N LYS A 338 -6.43 -9.49 -8.82
CA LYS A 338 -5.44 -9.54 -7.73
C LYS A 338 -4.05 -9.80 -8.27
N SER A 339 -3.08 -9.06 -7.76
CA SER A 339 -1.66 -9.24 -8.08
C SER A 339 -1.02 -10.38 -7.31
N ALA A 340 0.12 -10.87 -7.80
CA ALA A 340 0.88 -11.94 -7.15
C ALA A 340 1.33 -11.57 -5.73
N GLY A 341 1.70 -10.31 -5.48
CA GLY A 341 2.02 -9.82 -4.14
C GLY A 341 0.86 -9.87 -3.17
N GLU A 342 -0.37 -9.59 -3.64
CA GLU A 342 -1.57 -9.77 -2.82
C GLU A 342 -1.81 -11.26 -2.53
N TYR A 343 -1.60 -12.16 -3.52
CA TYR A 343 -1.69 -13.61 -3.27
C TYR A 343 -0.68 -14.09 -2.23
N VAL A 344 0.55 -13.52 -2.20
CA VAL A 344 1.54 -13.82 -1.14
C VAL A 344 0.97 -13.45 0.22
N LEU A 345 0.41 -12.26 0.36
CA LEU A 345 -0.17 -11.80 1.64
C LEU A 345 -1.40 -12.62 2.04
N LEU A 346 -2.32 -12.87 1.11
CA LEU A 346 -3.65 -13.44 1.36
C LEU A 346 -3.69 -14.98 1.40
N ASN A 347 -2.60 -15.68 1.07
CA ASN A 347 -2.53 -17.13 1.21
C ASN A 347 -2.64 -17.52 2.70
N GLU A 348 -3.73 -18.19 3.08
CA GLU A 348 -4.02 -18.57 4.47
C GLU A 348 -3.06 -19.62 5.05
N ASN A 349 -2.33 -20.34 4.19
CA ASN A 349 -1.42 -21.43 4.60
C ASN A 349 0.06 -21.04 4.53
N GLY A 350 0.41 -19.87 3.99
CA GLY A 350 1.79 -19.46 3.79
C GLY A 350 1.93 -18.09 3.13
N GLY A 351 3.09 -17.82 2.55
CA GLY A 351 3.36 -16.58 1.80
C GLY A 351 4.48 -15.76 2.35
#